data_cdc6d3bf04d83fe4f615d82c653d7d0c
#
_entry.id   cdc6d3bf04d83fe4f615d82c653d7d0c
#
_cell.length_a   1.000
_cell.length_b   1.000
_cell.length_c   1.000
_cell.angle_alpha   90.00
_cell.angle_beta   90.00
_cell.angle_gamma   90.00
#
_symmetry.space_group_name_H-M   'P 1'
#
loop_
_entity.id
_entity.type
_entity.pdbx_description
1 polymer ?
#
loop_
_entity_poly.entity_id
_entity_poly.type
_entity_poly.pdbx_seq_one_letter_code
_entity_poly.pdbx_strand_id
1 'polypeptide(L)'
;MAIIFANVLHNPQDALGTLIASYIMWGVSVPFAMFVLVIYYQRLALHKLPPREAAVSSFLPLGPLGMGGYTIKYLGTVYRTVFPRTDFFHDLTAAGDIFYINGVFVTLIMWGFGLLWLCFALAICHKLRPFPFSMGWWGFKFPLGVFAICTIEFGVQMPSLFFRVLGTIFGVVVIILWCVVMTGTLWGAIDGRLFNAPYLANLAMKEDTPSQSDAEQ
;
A
#
# COMPACT_ATOMS: atom_id res chain seq x y z
N MET A 1 -7.40 -12.29 4.37
CA MET A 1 -7.79 -13.73 4.38
C MET A 1 -8.07 -14.19 5.81
N ALA A 2 -7.08 -14.28 6.70
CA ALA A 2 -7.26 -14.80 8.06
C ALA A 2 -8.39 -14.12 8.86
N ILE A 3 -8.56 -12.81 8.73
CA ILE A 3 -9.60 -12.01 9.38
C ILE A 3 -11.02 -12.42 8.91
N ILE A 4 -11.18 -12.72 7.62
CA ILE A 4 -12.46 -13.19 7.06
C ILE A 4 -12.78 -14.56 7.61
N PHE A 5 -11.79 -15.45 7.70
CA PHE A 5 -11.96 -16.79 8.27
C PHE A 5 -12.37 -16.74 9.73
N ALA A 6 -11.79 -15.83 10.54
CA ALA A 6 -12.15 -15.70 11.95
C ALA A 6 -13.63 -15.35 12.18
N ASN A 7 -14.25 -14.60 11.26
CA ASN A 7 -15.67 -14.28 11.32
C ASN A 7 -16.58 -15.43 10.86
N VAL A 8 -16.08 -16.32 10.04
CA VAL A 8 -16.86 -17.43 9.44
C VAL A 8 -16.74 -18.72 10.26
N LEU A 9 -15.66 -18.85 11.05
CA LEU A 9 -15.44 -20.06 11.87
C LEU A 9 -16.51 -20.18 12.97
N HIS A 10 -17.22 -21.31 12.95
CA HIS A 10 -18.27 -21.64 13.91
C HIS A 10 -17.70 -21.94 15.31
N ASN A 11 -16.45 -22.43 15.36
CA ASN A 11 -15.77 -22.74 16.61
C ASN A 11 -15.02 -21.51 17.14
N PRO A 12 -15.37 -20.99 18.34
CA PRO A 12 -14.75 -19.79 18.90
C PRO A 12 -13.23 -19.92 19.11
N GLN A 13 -12.75 -21.13 19.44
CA GLN A 13 -11.32 -21.36 19.68
C GLN A 13 -10.50 -21.29 18.39
N ASP A 14 -11.01 -21.80 17.29
CA ASP A 14 -10.35 -21.72 15.97
C ASP A 14 -10.34 -20.27 15.46
N ALA A 15 -11.42 -19.54 15.71
CA ALA A 15 -11.50 -18.11 15.43
C ALA A 15 -10.45 -17.32 16.21
N LEU A 16 -10.27 -17.60 17.50
CA LEU A 16 -9.26 -16.98 18.35
C LEU A 16 -7.84 -17.31 17.87
N GLY A 17 -7.54 -18.57 17.57
CA GLY A 17 -6.24 -18.96 17.04
C GLY A 17 -5.89 -18.25 15.74
N THR A 18 -6.86 -18.12 14.83
CA THR A 18 -6.70 -17.39 13.56
C THR A 18 -6.47 -15.90 13.78
N LEU A 19 -7.13 -15.30 14.76
CA LEU A 19 -6.94 -13.89 15.13
C LEU A 19 -5.54 -13.63 15.70
N ILE A 20 -5.09 -14.48 16.63
CA ILE A 20 -3.73 -14.39 17.21
C ILE A 20 -2.69 -14.51 16.10
N ALA A 21 -2.81 -15.50 15.23
CA ALA A 21 -1.91 -15.66 14.09
C ALA A 21 -1.91 -14.42 13.18
N SER A 22 -3.08 -13.82 12.91
CA SER A 22 -3.20 -12.60 12.12
C SER A 22 -2.50 -11.41 12.77
N TYR A 23 -2.58 -11.30 14.10
CA TYR A 23 -1.91 -10.24 14.86
C TYR A 23 -0.39 -10.39 14.83
N ILE A 24 0.11 -11.64 14.97
CA ILE A 24 1.54 -11.95 14.86
C ILE A 24 2.05 -11.60 13.46
N MET A 25 1.33 -12.00 12.41
CA MET A 25 1.69 -11.69 11.02
C MET A 25 1.72 -10.18 10.77
N TRP A 26 0.76 -9.44 11.31
CA TRP A 26 0.76 -7.99 11.26
C TRP A 26 1.98 -7.41 12.00
N GLY A 27 2.27 -7.92 13.21
CA GLY A 27 3.39 -7.48 14.04
C GLY A 27 4.77 -7.74 13.42
N VAL A 28 4.89 -8.70 12.51
CA VAL A 28 6.12 -8.95 11.75
C VAL A 28 6.16 -8.07 10.49
N SER A 29 5.07 -8.04 9.72
CA SER A 29 5.06 -7.41 8.40
C SER A 29 5.13 -5.88 8.45
N VAL A 30 4.43 -5.24 9.42
CA VAL A 30 4.41 -3.77 9.51
C VAL A 30 5.75 -3.18 9.96
N PRO A 31 6.40 -3.65 11.06
CA PRO A 31 7.73 -3.18 11.41
C PRO A 31 8.76 -3.43 10.30
N PHE A 32 8.71 -4.58 9.64
CA PHE A 32 9.59 -4.85 8.50
C PHE A 32 9.38 -3.84 7.36
N ALA A 33 8.13 -3.53 7.02
CA ALA A 33 7.82 -2.49 6.05
C ALA A 33 8.33 -1.11 6.48
N MET A 34 8.29 -0.78 7.80
CA MET A 34 8.86 0.47 8.32
C MET A 34 10.37 0.54 8.15
N PHE A 35 11.12 -0.56 8.34
CA PHE A 35 12.55 -0.59 8.05
C PHE A 35 12.83 -0.29 6.58
N VAL A 36 12.08 -0.89 5.67
CA VAL A 36 12.21 -0.61 4.23
C VAL A 36 11.90 0.86 3.92
N LEU A 37 10.88 1.45 4.57
CA LEU A 37 10.54 2.86 4.43
C LEU A 37 11.67 3.79 4.88
N VAL A 38 12.34 3.48 5.98
CA VAL A 38 13.49 4.26 6.48
C VAL A 38 14.63 4.23 5.46
N ILE A 39 14.96 3.06 4.91
CA ILE A 39 15.98 2.92 3.88
C ILE A 39 15.59 3.71 2.62
N TYR A 40 14.33 3.65 2.21
CA TYR A 40 13.83 4.39 1.07
C TYR A 40 13.90 5.92 1.30
N TYR A 41 13.53 6.38 2.49
CA TYR A 41 13.65 7.77 2.89
C TYR A 41 15.11 8.24 2.87
N GLN A 42 16.02 7.46 3.46
CA GLN A 42 17.45 7.74 3.45
C GLN A 42 17.97 7.88 2.01
N ARG A 43 17.55 6.99 1.11
CA ARG A 43 17.92 7.08 -0.31
C ARG A 43 17.42 8.36 -0.96
N LEU A 44 16.18 8.78 -0.67
CA LEU A 44 15.62 10.03 -1.19
C LEU A 44 16.31 11.27 -0.64
N ALA A 45 16.73 11.23 0.64
CA ALA A 45 17.35 12.38 1.32
C ALA A 45 18.83 12.56 0.94
N LEU A 46 19.58 11.47 0.78
CA LEU A 46 21.03 11.50 0.55
C LEU A 46 21.45 11.35 -0.91
N HIS A 47 20.60 10.76 -1.74
CA HIS A 47 20.91 10.48 -3.14
C HIS A 47 20.03 11.32 -4.07
N LYS A 48 20.38 11.31 -5.36
CA LYS A 48 19.57 12.00 -6.38
C LYS A 48 18.17 11.38 -6.47
N LEU A 49 17.20 12.21 -6.86
CA LEU A 49 15.83 11.78 -7.14
C LEU A 49 15.82 10.54 -8.06
N PRO A 50 14.84 9.64 -7.90
CA PRO A 50 14.72 8.48 -8.76
C PRO A 50 14.58 8.91 -10.23
N PRO A 51 14.97 8.05 -11.19
CA PRO A 51 14.75 8.32 -12.60
C PRO A 51 13.25 8.55 -12.86
N ARG A 52 12.93 9.32 -13.90
CA ARG A 52 11.53 9.72 -14.21
C ARG A 52 10.58 8.53 -14.32
N GLU A 53 11.06 7.42 -14.84
CA GLU A 53 10.30 6.17 -14.97
C GLU A 53 9.92 5.55 -13.60
N ALA A 54 10.77 5.77 -12.60
CA ALA A 54 10.56 5.28 -11.23
C ALA A 54 9.82 6.26 -10.32
N ALA A 55 9.33 7.42 -10.83
CA ALA A 55 8.57 8.39 -10.04
C ALA A 55 7.33 7.75 -9.37
N VAL A 56 6.72 6.77 -10.03
CA VAL A 56 5.58 6.01 -9.54
C VAL A 56 5.89 5.26 -8.25
N SER A 57 7.12 4.75 -8.11
CA SER A 57 7.52 3.99 -6.91
C SER A 57 7.51 4.82 -5.64
N SER A 58 7.49 6.16 -5.73
CA SER A 58 7.38 7.05 -4.57
C SER A 58 6.05 6.91 -3.82
N PHE A 59 5.01 6.33 -4.45
CA PHE A 59 3.72 6.06 -3.82
C PHE A 59 3.69 4.72 -3.07
N LEU A 60 4.63 3.81 -3.29
CA LEU A 60 4.67 2.49 -2.63
C LEU A 60 4.55 2.55 -1.10
N PRO A 61 5.16 3.53 -0.40
CA PRO A 61 5.03 3.67 1.05
C PRO A 61 3.59 3.78 1.57
N LEU A 62 2.66 4.33 0.78
CA LEU A 62 1.25 4.43 1.18
C LEU A 62 0.58 3.05 1.33
N GLY A 63 1.08 2.03 0.61
CA GLY A 63 0.56 0.67 0.68
C GLY A 63 0.61 0.08 2.09
N PRO A 64 1.80 -0.12 2.66
CA PRO A 64 1.96 -0.64 4.02
C PRO A 64 1.30 0.25 5.08
N LEU A 65 1.36 1.58 4.93
CA LEU A 65 0.78 2.53 5.87
C LEU A 65 -0.75 2.47 5.86
N GLY A 66 -1.37 2.47 4.68
CA GLY A 66 -2.82 2.37 4.55
C GLY A 66 -3.34 0.99 4.94
N MET A 67 -2.75 -0.09 4.39
CA MET A 67 -3.21 -1.46 4.65
C MET A 67 -2.90 -1.92 6.07
N GLY A 68 -1.71 -1.57 6.60
CA GLY A 68 -1.32 -1.88 7.97
C GLY A 68 -2.25 -1.22 8.98
N GLY A 69 -2.58 0.07 8.79
CA GLY A 69 -3.55 0.78 9.61
C GLY A 69 -4.94 0.17 9.51
N TYR A 70 -5.46 -0.04 8.31
CA TYR A 70 -6.76 -0.68 8.11
C TYR A 70 -6.84 -2.04 8.80
N THR A 71 -5.80 -2.88 8.65
CA THR A 71 -5.77 -4.23 9.20
C THR A 71 -5.82 -4.25 10.72
N ILE A 72 -5.00 -3.44 11.41
CA ILE A 72 -4.96 -3.46 12.88
C ILE A 72 -6.29 -3.00 13.49
N LYS A 73 -6.93 -1.99 12.88
CA LYS A 73 -8.25 -1.54 13.30
C LYS A 73 -9.32 -2.63 13.11
N TYR A 74 -9.30 -3.27 11.93
CA TYR A 74 -10.26 -4.32 11.62
C TYR A 74 -10.07 -5.54 12.52
N LEU A 75 -8.83 -5.92 12.83
CA LEU A 75 -8.54 -6.93 13.86
C LEU A 75 -9.18 -6.56 15.19
N GLY A 76 -9.03 -5.32 15.66
CA GLY A 76 -9.69 -4.83 16.88
C GLY A 76 -11.20 -4.97 16.84
N THR A 77 -11.84 -4.71 15.70
CA THR A 77 -13.28 -4.90 15.52
C THR A 77 -13.69 -6.38 15.68
N VAL A 78 -12.91 -7.29 15.09
CA VAL A 78 -13.17 -8.74 15.18
C VAL A 78 -12.93 -9.24 16.59
N TYR A 79 -11.90 -8.75 17.31
CA TYR A 79 -11.67 -9.08 18.71
C TYR A 79 -12.88 -8.73 19.61
N ARG A 80 -13.53 -7.61 19.33
CA ARG A 80 -14.75 -7.19 20.04
C ARG A 80 -15.88 -8.21 19.93
N THR A 81 -15.95 -8.96 18.84
CA THR A 81 -17.00 -9.97 18.60
C THR A 81 -16.59 -11.37 19.04
N VAL A 82 -15.30 -11.70 19.03
CA VAL A 82 -14.79 -13.04 19.33
C VAL A 82 -14.47 -13.22 20.82
N PHE A 83 -13.87 -12.24 21.49
CA PHE A 83 -13.49 -12.35 22.90
C PHE A 83 -14.66 -12.66 23.86
N PRO A 84 -15.85 -12.06 23.72
CA PRO A 84 -16.98 -12.43 24.58
C PRO A 84 -17.46 -13.87 24.42
N ARG A 85 -17.06 -14.54 23.32
CA ARG A 85 -17.40 -15.94 23.04
C ARG A 85 -16.32 -16.93 23.48
N THR A 86 -15.16 -16.40 23.94
CA THR A 86 -14.01 -17.18 24.37
C THR A 86 -13.63 -16.74 25.78
N ASP A 87 -13.40 -17.68 26.69
CA ASP A 87 -12.97 -17.41 28.07
C ASP A 87 -11.47 -17.05 28.17
N PHE A 88 -10.87 -16.46 27.10
CA PHE A 88 -9.43 -16.21 27.05
C PHE A 88 -8.98 -15.16 28.09
N PHE A 89 -9.82 -14.17 28.37
CA PHE A 89 -9.58 -13.17 29.42
C PHE A 89 -10.71 -13.21 30.45
N HIS A 90 -10.69 -14.20 31.34
CA HIS A 90 -11.73 -14.50 32.32
C HIS A 90 -12.19 -13.28 33.18
N ASP A 91 -11.24 -12.38 33.50
CA ASP A 91 -11.47 -11.22 34.35
C ASP A 91 -11.61 -9.90 33.60
N LEU A 92 -11.44 -9.87 32.27
CA LEU A 92 -11.39 -8.62 31.51
C LEU A 92 -12.50 -8.53 30.45
N THR A 93 -13.71 -8.23 30.89
CA THR A 93 -14.87 -8.07 29.98
C THR A 93 -14.68 -6.98 28.93
N ALA A 94 -13.80 -6.01 29.19
CA ALA A 94 -13.48 -4.89 28.30
C ALA A 94 -12.31 -5.19 27.34
N ALA A 95 -11.73 -6.40 27.34
CA ALA A 95 -10.54 -6.70 26.52
C ALA A 95 -10.74 -6.40 25.02
N GLY A 96 -11.90 -6.76 24.46
CA GLY A 96 -12.22 -6.48 23.05
C GLY A 96 -12.26 -4.98 22.72
N ASP A 97 -12.79 -4.17 23.64
CA ASP A 97 -12.86 -2.71 23.49
C ASP A 97 -11.46 -2.09 23.56
N ILE A 98 -10.59 -2.58 24.43
CA ILE A 98 -9.20 -2.14 24.55
C ILE A 98 -8.45 -2.40 23.24
N PHE A 99 -8.56 -3.60 22.66
CA PHE A 99 -7.94 -3.92 21.38
C PHE A 99 -8.47 -3.07 20.24
N TYR A 100 -9.78 -2.78 20.23
CA TYR A 100 -10.40 -1.92 19.24
C TYR A 100 -9.88 -0.47 19.33
N ILE A 101 -9.88 0.12 20.54
CA ILE A 101 -9.40 1.50 20.76
C ILE A 101 -7.93 1.62 20.39
N ASN A 102 -7.09 0.65 20.81
CA ASN A 102 -5.69 0.61 20.44
C ASN A 102 -5.49 0.48 18.92
N GLY A 103 -6.30 -0.36 18.26
CA GLY A 103 -6.29 -0.50 16.82
C GLY A 103 -6.60 0.82 16.10
N VAL A 104 -7.60 1.57 16.55
CA VAL A 104 -7.95 2.91 16.02
C VAL A 104 -6.79 3.89 16.21
N PHE A 105 -6.18 3.92 17.41
CA PHE A 105 -5.07 4.81 17.72
C PHE A 105 -3.86 4.55 16.84
N VAL A 106 -3.44 3.30 16.71
CA VAL A 106 -2.32 2.90 15.83
C VAL A 106 -2.61 3.24 14.38
N THR A 107 -3.86 3.02 13.93
CA THR A 107 -4.27 3.37 12.56
C THR A 107 -4.16 4.86 12.30
N LEU A 108 -4.55 5.71 13.25
CA LEU A 108 -4.42 7.17 13.12
C LEU A 108 -2.95 7.60 12.95
N ILE A 109 -2.04 7.00 13.71
CA ILE A 109 -0.60 7.27 13.58
C ILE A 109 -0.10 6.86 12.19
N MET A 110 -0.43 5.64 11.75
CA MET A 110 -0.03 5.13 10.45
C MET A 110 -0.62 5.96 9.31
N TRP A 111 -1.87 6.37 9.43
CA TRP A 111 -2.56 7.20 8.46
C TRP A 111 -1.93 8.60 8.37
N GLY A 112 -1.62 9.23 9.50
CA GLY A 112 -0.93 10.53 9.53
C GLY A 112 0.44 10.46 8.87
N PHE A 113 1.19 9.37 9.13
CA PHE A 113 2.46 9.12 8.46
C PHE A 113 2.28 8.86 6.96
N GLY A 114 1.18 8.21 6.57
CA GLY A 114 0.78 8.05 5.17
C GLY A 114 0.50 9.38 4.46
N LEU A 115 -0.15 10.36 5.12
CA LEU A 115 -0.32 11.71 4.57
C LEU A 115 1.02 12.40 4.30
N LEU A 116 1.98 12.28 5.21
CA LEU A 116 3.33 12.82 5.01
C LEU A 116 3.96 12.22 3.73
N TRP A 117 3.88 10.91 3.57
CA TRP A 117 4.40 10.23 2.39
C TRP A 117 3.64 10.60 1.11
N LEU A 118 2.34 10.83 1.18
CA LEU A 118 1.55 11.32 0.06
C LEU A 118 2.06 12.69 -0.40
N CYS A 119 2.34 13.62 0.53
CA CYS A 119 2.92 14.91 0.22
C CYS A 119 4.30 14.77 -0.46
N PHE A 120 5.18 13.90 0.04
CA PHE A 120 6.47 13.63 -0.60
C PHE A 120 6.31 13.04 -2.00
N ALA A 121 5.44 12.06 -2.17
CA ALA A 121 5.20 11.44 -3.47
C ALA A 121 4.65 12.44 -4.50
N LEU A 122 3.72 13.31 -4.11
CA LEU A 122 3.19 14.38 -4.96
C LEU A 122 4.28 15.40 -5.32
N ALA A 123 5.13 15.81 -4.36
CA ALA A 123 6.23 16.72 -4.60
C ALA A 123 7.26 16.13 -5.58
N ILE A 124 7.61 14.84 -5.44
CA ILE A 124 8.50 14.13 -6.35
C ILE A 124 7.91 14.08 -7.76
N CYS A 125 6.64 13.68 -7.89
CA CYS A 125 5.96 13.64 -9.18
C CYS A 125 5.89 15.02 -9.84
N HIS A 126 5.62 16.09 -9.07
CA HIS A 126 5.62 17.45 -9.60
C HIS A 126 7.00 17.86 -10.13
N LYS A 127 8.07 17.52 -9.40
CA LYS A 127 9.44 17.86 -9.79
C LYS A 127 9.96 17.07 -11.00
N LEU A 128 9.50 15.85 -11.17
CA LEU A 128 9.96 14.95 -12.25
C LEU A 128 9.16 15.09 -13.55
N ARG A 129 8.14 15.95 -13.60
CA ARG A 129 7.34 16.18 -14.82
C ARG A 129 8.19 16.74 -15.97
N PRO A 130 7.90 16.39 -17.24
CA PRO A 130 6.98 15.35 -17.70
C PRO A 130 7.61 13.96 -17.59
N PHE A 131 6.81 12.96 -17.22
CA PHE A 131 7.23 11.55 -17.28
C PHE A 131 6.32 10.77 -18.23
N PRO A 132 6.90 9.90 -19.08
CA PRO A 132 6.15 9.19 -20.10
C PRO A 132 5.19 8.19 -19.49
N PHE A 133 4.08 7.93 -20.19
CA PHE A 133 3.17 6.86 -19.81
C PHE A 133 3.88 5.52 -19.98
N SER A 134 3.86 4.69 -18.95
CA SER A 134 4.44 3.35 -18.93
C SER A 134 3.56 2.40 -18.12
N MET A 135 3.78 1.09 -18.24
CA MET A 135 3.12 0.09 -17.40
C MET A 135 3.30 0.34 -15.91
N GLY A 136 4.36 1.06 -15.51
CA GLY A 136 4.59 1.48 -14.14
C GLY A 136 3.46 2.31 -13.52
N TRP A 137 2.64 3.02 -14.33
CA TRP A 137 1.51 3.81 -13.85
C TRP A 137 0.45 2.99 -13.10
N TRP A 138 0.40 1.68 -13.34
CA TRP A 138 -0.42 0.77 -12.55
C TRP A 138 -0.03 0.76 -11.07
N GLY A 139 1.23 1.06 -10.76
CA GLY A 139 1.76 1.16 -9.42
C GLY A 139 1.18 2.30 -8.57
N PHE A 140 0.57 3.33 -9.18
CA PHE A 140 -0.13 4.37 -8.45
C PHE A 140 -1.40 3.86 -7.76
N LYS A 141 -2.12 2.92 -8.39
CA LYS A 141 -3.47 2.57 -8.01
C LYS A 141 -3.54 1.82 -6.70
N PHE A 142 -2.69 0.81 -6.53
CA PHE A 142 -2.73 -0.03 -5.32
C PHE A 142 -2.45 0.78 -4.05
N PRO A 143 -1.34 1.55 -3.93
CA PRO A 143 -1.04 2.30 -2.72
C PRO A 143 -2.09 3.39 -2.41
N LEU A 144 -2.53 4.13 -3.42
CA LEU A 144 -3.58 5.14 -3.25
C LEU A 144 -4.92 4.50 -2.91
N GLY A 145 -5.26 3.36 -3.52
CA GLY A 145 -6.50 2.63 -3.26
C GLY A 145 -6.61 2.15 -1.83
N VAL A 146 -5.57 1.52 -1.28
CA VAL A 146 -5.59 1.05 0.11
C VAL A 146 -5.57 2.20 1.11
N PHE A 147 -4.91 3.30 0.78
CA PHE A 147 -4.93 4.51 1.59
C PHE A 147 -6.31 5.19 1.59
N ALA A 148 -6.97 5.22 0.42
CA ALA A 148 -8.35 5.68 0.29
C ALA A 148 -9.31 4.83 1.11
N ILE A 149 -9.21 3.48 1.05
CA ILE A 149 -10.02 2.56 1.86
C ILE A 149 -9.84 2.84 3.34
N CYS A 150 -8.61 3.00 3.81
CA CYS A 150 -8.32 3.33 5.20
C CYS A 150 -8.99 4.65 5.63
N THR A 151 -8.96 5.66 4.77
CA THR A 151 -9.58 6.98 5.03
C THR A 151 -11.10 6.90 5.02
N ILE A 152 -11.71 6.19 4.07
CA ILE A 152 -13.16 5.97 4.00
C ILE A 152 -13.64 5.27 5.27
N GLU A 153 -12.92 4.27 5.73
CA GLU A 153 -13.26 3.50 6.90
C GLU A 153 -13.24 4.34 8.19
N PHE A 154 -12.33 5.32 8.29
CA PHE A 154 -12.41 6.34 9.34
C PHE A 154 -13.69 7.19 9.24
N GLY A 155 -14.08 7.56 8.03
CA GLY A 155 -15.31 8.32 7.79
C GLY A 155 -16.59 7.55 8.14
N VAL A 156 -16.57 6.22 8.05
CA VAL A 156 -17.69 5.35 8.41
C VAL A 156 -17.81 5.20 9.94
N GLN A 157 -16.68 5.02 10.62
CA GLN A 157 -16.68 4.69 12.04
C GLN A 157 -16.60 5.92 12.96
N MET A 158 -15.92 6.98 12.53
CA MET A 158 -15.91 8.24 13.25
C MET A 158 -16.97 9.16 12.65
N PRO A 159 -17.84 9.80 13.45
CA PRO A 159 -18.83 10.77 12.94
C PRO A 159 -18.14 12.08 12.55
N SER A 160 -17.10 12.00 11.68
CA SER A 160 -16.29 13.14 11.24
C SER A 160 -16.56 13.44 9.78
N LEU A 161 -17.07 14.64 9.51
CA LEU A 161 -17.28 15.14 8.14
C LEU A 161 -15.94 15.21 7.37
N PHE A 162 -14.84 15.53 8.07
CA PHE A 162 -13.50 15.59 7.48
C PHE A 162 -13.10 14.28 6.80
N PHE A 163 -13.17 13.16 7.52
CA PHE A 163 -12.79 11.86 6.96
C PHE A 163 -13.74 11.39 5.85
N ARG A 164 -15.04 11.72 5.95
CA ARG A 164 -16.01 11.41 4.90
C ARG A 164 -15.69 12.14 3.60
N VAL A 165 -15.46 13.44 3.68
CA VAL A 165 -15.13 14.26 2.51
C VAL A 165 -13.80 13.83 1.92
N LEU A 166 -12.77 13.68 2.76
CA LEU A 166 -11.43 13.30 2.32
C LEU A 166 -11.40 11.89 1.71
N GLY A 167 -12.10 10.94 2.33
CA GLY A 167 -12.23 9.58 1.80
C GLY A 167 -12.95 9.54 0.45
N THR A 168 -14.01 10.35 0.28
CA THR A 168 -14.71 10.50 -1.01
C THR A 168 -13.78 11.08 -2.07
N ILE A 169 -13.02 12.12 -1.74
CA ILE A 169 -12.03 12.73 -2.68
C ILE A 169 -11.01 11.68 -3.11
N PHE A 170 -10.40 10.95 -2.18
CA PHE A 170 -9.43 9.91 -2.51
C PHE A 170 -10.06 8.78 -3.34
N GLY A 171 -11.28 8.35 -3.02
CA GLY A 171 -12.01 7.35 -3.79
C GLY A 171 -12.23 7.79 -5.24
N VAL A 172 -12.71 9.02 -5.46
CA VAL A 172 -12.92 9.60 -6.79
C VAL A 172 -11.59 9.71 -7.56
N VAL A 173 -10.53 10.18 -6.92
CA VAL A 173 -9.19 10.28 -7.54
C VAL A 173 -8.70 8.91 -7.99
N VAL A 174 -8.88 7.86 -7.18
CA VAL A 174 -8.48 6.49 -7.54
C VAL A 174 -9.27 5.98 -8.75
N ILE A 175 -10.59 6.26 -8.81
CA ILE A 175 -11.43 5.87 -9.95
C ILE A 175 -10.99 6.59 -11.23
N ILE A 176 -10.77 7.92 -11.16
CA ILE A 176 -10.28 8.70 -12.31
C ILE A 176 -8.93 8.16 -12.78
N LEU A 177 -8.00 7.93 -11.84
CA LEU A 177 -6.69 7.37 -12.14
C LEU A 177 -6.78 5.99 -12.79
N TRP A 178 -7.73 5.16 -12.33
CA TRP A 178 -7.99 3.86 -12.95
C TRP A 178 -8.45 4.01 -14.40
N CYS A 179 -9.39 4.89 -14.67
CA CYS A 179 -9.86 5.16 -16.05
C CYS A 179 -8.71 5.65 -16.94
N VAL A 180 -7.87 6.58 -16.47
CA VAL A 180 -6.73 7.12 -17.22
C VAL A 180 -5.72 6.02 -17.53
N VAL A 181 -5.34 5.22 -16.54
CA VAL A 181 -4.36 4.14 -16.73
C VAL A 181 -4.90 3.04 -17.62
N MET A 182 -6.19 2.69 -17.47
CA MET A 182 -6.84 1.66 -18.30
C MET A 182 -6.90 2.09 -19.76
N THR A 183 -7.37 3.32 -20.04
CA THR A 183 -7.43 3.84 -21.42
C THR A 183 -6.05 3.97 -22.04
N GLY A 184 -5.06 4.46 -21.28
CA GLY A 184 -3.68 4.55 -21.76
C GLY A 184 -3.06 3.17 -22.04
N THR A 185 -3.37 2.17 -21.21
CA THR A 185 -2.91 0.78 -21.40
C THR A 185 -3.54 0.14 -22.64
N LEU A 186 -4.86 0.30 -22.82
CA LEU A 186 -5.57 -0.23 -23.99
C LEU A 186 -5.04 0.39 -25.27
N TRP A 187 -4.86 1.71 -25.28
CA TRP A 187 -4.35 2.40 -26.48
C TRP A 187 -2.89 2.00 -26.78
N GLY A 188 -2.03 1.94 -25.77
CA GLY A 188 -0.64 1.51 -25.95
C GLY A 188 -0.50 0.04 -26.34
N ALA A 189 -1.48 -0.82 -25.96
CA ALA A 189 -1.54 -2.22 -26.39
C ALA A 189 -1.94 -2.34 -27.87
N ILE A 190 -2.90 -1.53 -28.33
CA ILE A 190 -3.34 -1.49 -29.75
C ILE A 190 -2.19 -0.97 -30.64
N ASP A 191 -1.47 0.08 -30.21
CA ASP A 191 -0.33 0.66 -30.93
C ASP A 191 0.95 -0.21 -30.86
N GLY A 192 0.96 -1.29 -30.08
CA GLY A 192 2.13 -2.17 -29.92
C GLY A 192 3.31 -1.57 -29.15
N ARG A 193 3.24 -0.30 -28.73
CA ARG A 193 4.33 0.43 -28.04
C ARG A 193 4.65 -0.11 -26.66
N LEU A 194 3.69 -0.74 -25.98
CA LEU A 194 3.84 -1.30 -24.64
C LEU A 194 4.67 -2.59 -24.61
N PHE A 195 4.81 -3.27 -25.75
CA PHE A 195 5.54 -4.53 -25.86
C PHE A 195 7.02 -4.34 -26.23
N ASN A 196 7.44 -3.12 -26.58
CA ASN A 196 8.84 -2.80 -26.79
C ASN A 196 9.51 -2.57 -25.42
N ALA A 197 10.20 -3.60 -24.91
CA ALA A 197 11.04 -3.48 -23.73
C ALA A 197 12.37 -2.77 -24.13
N PRO A 198 12.64 -1.54 -23.67
CA PRO A 198 13.87 -0.81 -24.03
C PRO A 198 15.14 -1.57 -23.65
N TYR A 199 15.03 -2.44 -22.64
CA TYR A 199 16.12 -3.28 -22.18
C TYR A 199 16.53 -4.35 -23.20
N LEU A 200 15.57 -4.95 -23.91
CA LEU A 200 15.85 -5.94 -24.96
C LEU A 200 16.48 -5.28 -26.18
N ALA A 201 16.06 -4.06 -26.54
CA ALA A 201 16.68 -3.30 -27.61
C ALA A 201 18.15 -2.95 -27.29
N ASN A 202 18.46 -2.61 -26.04
CA ASN A 202 19.85 -2.34 -25.63
C ASN A 202 20.71 -3.61 -25.54
N LEU A 203 20.14 -4.77 -25.26
CA LEU A 203 20.85 -6.05 -25.30
C LEU A 203 21.14 -6.46 -26.74
N ALA A 204 20.18 -6.33 -27.64
CA ALA A 204 20.37 -6.60 -29.06
C ALA A 204 21.46 -5.69 -29.67
N MET A 205 21.47 -4.39 -29.35
CA MET A 205 22.57 -3.48 -29.81
C MET A 205 23.93 -3.85 -29.23
N LYS A 206 23.97 -4.47 -28.05
CA LYS A 206 25.23 -4.89 -27.42
C LYS A 206 25.75 -6.20 -27.97
N GLU A 207 24.89 -7.07 -28.47
CA GLU A 207 25.25 -8.30 -29.19
C GLU A 207 25.74 -7.99 -30.61
N ASP A 208 25.17 -6.97 -31.30
CA ASP A 208 25.56 -6.55 -32.64
C ASP A 208 26.87 -5.74 -32.66
N THR A 209 27.44 -5.38 -31.52
CA THR A 209 28.75 -4.73 -31.43
C THR A 209 29.82 -5.82 -31.21
N PRO A 210 30.55 -6.28 -32.23
CA PRO A 210 31.60 -7.27 -32.03
C PRO A 210 32.64 -6.72 -31.07
N SER A 211 33.07 -7.55 -30.13
CA SER A 211 34.09 -7.18 -29.16
C SER A 211 35.36 -6.80 -29.90
N GLN A 212 35.77 -5.53 -29.78
CA GLN A 212 37.04 -5.05 -30.36
C GLN A 212 38.28 -5.77 -29.77
N SER A 213 38.09 -6.82 -28.95
CA SER A 213 39.19 -7.61 -28.41
C SER A 213 39.75 -8.68 -29.36
N ASP A 214 39.05 -8.99 -30.47
CA ASP A 214 39.47 -10.02 -31.40
C ASP A 214 40.22 -9.46 -32.61
N ALA A 215 40.49 -8.15 -32.65
CA ALA A 215 41.21 -7.49 -33.74
C ALA A 215 42.71 -7.18 -33.44
N GLU A 216 43.20 -7.56 -32.24
CA GLU A 216 44.61 -7.36 -31.84
C GLU A 216 45.31 -8.68 -31.47
N GLN A 217 45.09 -9.75 -32.27
CA GLN A 217 45.95 -10.93 -32.23
C GLN A 217 46.52 -11.22 -33.61
#